data_1c1f17f46e1170fd978350a848e10182
#
_entry.id   1c1f17f46e1170fd978350a848e10182
#
_cell.length_a   1.000
_cell.length_b   1.000
_cell.length_c   1.000
_cell.angle_alpha   90.00
_cell.angle_beta   90.00
_cell.angle_gamma   90.00
#
_symmetry.space_group_name_H-M   'P 1'
#
loop_
_entity.id
_entity.type
_entity.pdbx_description
1 polymer ?
#
loop_
_entity_poly.entity_id
_entity_poly.type
_entity_poly.pdbx_seq_one_letter_code
_entity_poly.pdbx_strand_id
1 'polypeptide(L)'
;MRHQATGLIYGPCQHQPDHIAPLCTLLNIPLITTDHNLHLTAKEFYPTLVIFHIDELELSAHLAEHYKVIFSCMPAVMLSKLLFSVRHLFNKHLLSIWCPHGNSDKIWDITFSSALKEEKYVLVYGEKMRDLFRDQGIFNDAVQMISVGNYRQRFYSNVKQFYIDLYKTKIASQFTEQKKIILYAPTWSDGIEASTFFDACPTLIDDLPSHYNLIIKFHPNTKIQFMPQLERLIATYEHHPSVVFLDDFPPIYPILDQTAVYIGDRSSIGYDFLSFNRPMLFIGPKRPHPMQRCGPSIPLESLSEIYAILEEHLNQDSSAYEQARKDLYAYTFDPIEEEKALGQLIHQTSEDYFSNLSDPLLGDD
;
A
#
# COMPACT_ATOMS: atom_id res chain seq x y z
N MET A 1 -12.78 -19.31 -11.95
CA MET A 1 -12.67 -17.85 -11.73
C MET A 1 -12.06 -17.06 -12.91
N ARG A 2 -11.24 -17.67 -13.76
CA ARG A 2 -10.46 -16.97 -14.82
C ARG A 2 -11.25 -16.01 -15.73
N HIS A 3 -12.56 -16.07 -15.76
CA HIS A 3 -13.40 -15.27 -16.67
C HIS A 3 -14.53 -14.50 -15.97
N GLN A 4 -14.52 -14.37 -14.64
CA GLN A 4 -15.62 -13.71 -13.93
C GLN A 4 -15.18 -12.61 -12.96
N ALA A 5 -13.88 -12.44 -12.71
CA ALA A 5 -13.34 -11.45 -11.79
C ALA A 5 -12.20 -10.64 -12.43
N THR A 6 -12.06 -9.39 -12.02
CA THR A 6 -10.98 -8.49 -12.45
C THR A 6 -10.60 -7.53 -11.31
N GLY A 7 -9.35 -7.07 -11.31
CA GLY A 7 -8.97 -5.87 -10.56
C GLY A 7 -9.37 -4.63 -11.36
N LEU A 8 -9.72 -3.55 -10.67
CA LEU A 8 -10.05 -2.27 -11.27
C LEU A 8 -9.31 -1.13 -10.57
N ILE A 9 -8.53 -0.38 -11.34
CA ILE A 9 -8.00 0.91 -10.93
C ILE A 9 -8.67 1.98 -11.80
N TYR A 10 -9.51 2.78 -11.17
CA TYR A 10 -10.27 3.84 -11.82
C TYR A 10 -9.59 5.19 -11.62
N GLY A 11 -9.27 5.88 -12.72
CA GLY A 11 -8.52 7.15 -12.69
C GLY A 11 -7.01 7.03 -12.42
N PRO A 12 -6.31 8.16 -12.28
CA PRO A 12 -4.85 8.23 -12.22
C PRO A 12 -4.27 7.94 -10.81
N CYS A 13 -4.69 6.86 -10.17
CA CYS A 13 -4.34 6.50 -8.79
C CYS A 13 -3.00 5.74 -8.71
N GLN A 14 -1.88 6.43 -8.84
CA GLN A 14 -0.53 5.84 -8.97
C GLN A 14 -0.07 4.95 -7.81
N HIS A 15 -0.67 5.06 -6.62
CA HIS A 15 -0.35 4.20 -5.47
C HIS A 15 -1.11 2.86 -5.49
N GLN A 16 -2.19 2.72 -6.26
CA GLN A 16 -3.02 1.52 -6.26
C GLN A 16 -2.42 0.30 -6.96
N PRO A 17 -1.56 0.42 -8.00
CA PRO A 17 -0.96 -0.75 -8.64
C PRO A 17 -0.27 -1.70 -7.67
N ASP A 18 0.47 -1.17 -6.69
CA ASP A 18 1.20 -1.99 -5.70
C ASP A 18 0.28 -2.75 -4.72
N HIS A 19 -1.01 -2.45 -4.73
CA HIS A 19 -2.02 -3.18 -3.94
C HIS A 19 -2.86 -4.12 -4.81
N ILE A 20 -3.35 -3.67 -5.96
CA ILE A 20 -4.26 -4.47 -6.79
C ILE A 20 -3.52 -5.46 -7.70
N ALA A 21 -2.40 -5.07 -8.31
CA ALA A 21 -1.70 -5.96 -9.25
C ALA A 21 -1.12 -7.24 -8.59
N PRO A 22 -0.52 -7.18 -7.38
CA PRO A 22 -0.15 -8.38 -6.63
C PRO A 22 -1.34 -9.32 -6.38
N LEU A 23 -2.47 -8.77 -5.95
CA LEU A 23 -3.69 -9.54 -5.70
C LEU A 23 -4.19 -10.21 -6.98
N CYS A 24 -4.27 -9.46 -8.10
CA CYS A 24 -4.68 -10.00 -9.39
C CYS A 24 -3.77 -11.12 -9.86
N THR A 25 -2.46 -10.99 -9.66
CA THR A 25 -1.49 -12.03 -10.02
C THR A 25 -1.70 -13.30 -9.19
N LEU A 26 -1.84 -13.17 -7.88
CA LEU A 26 -2.08 -14.31 -6.99
C LEU A 26 -3.41 -15.01 -7.28
N LEU A 27 -4.45 -14.26 -7.62
CA LEU A 27 -5.76 -14.81 -8.00
C LEU A 27 -5.83 -15.27 -9.46
N ASN A 28 -4.80 -14.99 -10.27
CA ASN A 28 -4.75 -15.26 -11.70
C ASN A 28 -5.95 -14.66 -12.45
N ILE A 29 -6.25 -13.38 -12.17
CA ILE A 29 -7.28 -12.56 -12.80
C ILE A 29 -6.65 -11.34 -13.48
N PRO A 30 -7.26 -10.77 -14.51
CA PRO A 30 -6.73 -9.58 -15.16
C PRO A 30 -6.90 -8.32 -14.30
N LEU A 31 -6.16 -7.27 -14.66
CA LEU A 31 -6.31 -5.92 -14.13
C LEU A 31 -6.83 -4.99 -15.23
N ILE A 32 -7.80 -4.16 -14.90
CA ILE A 32 -8.28 -3.05 -15.75
C ILE A 32 -7.82 -1.73 -15.16
N THR A 33 -7.30 -0.85 -16.01
CA THR A 33 -6.98 0.54 -15.69
C THR A 33 -7.70 1.47 -16.65
N THR A 34 -8.19 2.62 -16.18
CA THR A 34 -8.82 3.64 -17.03
C THR A 34 -7.89 4.79 -17.38
N ASP A 35 -6.71 4.85 -16.76
CA ASP A 35 -5.68 5.84 -17.07
C ASP A 35 -4.56 5.20 -17.89
N HIS A 36 -4.20 5.85 -19.00
CA HIS A 36 -3.22 5.32 -19.95
C HIS A 36 -1.80 5.27 -19.37
N ASN A 37 -1.39 6.31 -18.64
CA ASN A 37 -0.04 6.35 -18.06
C ASN A 37 0.10 5.27 -16.97
N LEU A 38 -0.93 5.11 -16.16
CA LEU A 38 -1.00 4.05 -15.16
C LEU A 38 -0.95 2.65 -15.78
N HIS A 39 -1.60 2.48 -16.96
CA HIS A 39 -1.52 1.22 -17.70
C HIS A 39 -0.09 0.89 -18.13
N LEU A 40 0.65 1.88 -18.67
CA LEU A 40 2.04 1.69 -19.07
C LEU A 40 2.92 1.37 -17.86
N THR A 41 2.78 2.12 -16.77
CA THR A 41 3.47 1.86 -15.50
C THR A 41 3.18 0.46 -14.97
N ALA A 42 1.91 0.07 -14.94
CA ALA A 42 1.54 -1.26 -14.45
C ALA A 42 2.13 -2.39 -15.32
N LYS A 43 2.16 -2.23 -16.64
CA LYS A 43 2.82 -3.19 -17.54
C LYS A 43 4.32 -3.33 -17.29
N GLU A 44 4.99 -2.25 -17.00
CA GLU A 44 6.41 -2.24 -16.72
C GLU A 44 6.74 -3.01 -15.43
N PHE A 45 5.97 -2.74 -14.37
CA PHE A 45 6.26 -3.30 -13.04
C PHE A 45 5.60 -4.66 -12.78
N TYR A 46 4.58 -5.06 -13.56
CA TYR A 46 3.87 -6.34 -13.43
C TYR A 46 3.75 -7.05 -14.79
N PRO A 47 4.88 -7.40 -15.44
CA PRO A 47 4.91 -7.85 -16.83
C PRO A 47 4.19 -9.19 -17.08
N THR A 48 4.02 -10.01 -16.05
CA THR A 48 3.32 -11.31 -16.16
C THR A 48 1.81 -11.19 -16.01
N LEU A 49 1.31 -10.03 -15.55
CA LEU A 49 -0.11 -9.79 -15.36
C LEU A 49 -0.76 -9.37 -16.67
N VAL A 50 -1.93 -9.92 -16.97
CA VAL A 50 -2.77 -9.44 -18.07
C VAL A 50 -3.42 -8.12 -17.64
N ILE A 51 -3.10 -7.02 -18.35
CA ILE A 51 -3.59 -5.69 -18.01
C ILE A 51 -4.25 -5.08 -19.22
N PHE A 52 -5.50 -4.64 -19.06
CA PHE A 52 -6.28 -3.95 -20.07
C PHE A 52 -6.35 -2.45 -19.75
N HIS A 53 -6.24 -1.63 -20.77
CA HIS A 53 -6.65 -0.22 -20.72
C HIS A 53 -8.03 -0.12 -21.34
N ILE A 54 -9.00 0.36 -20.58
CA ILE A 54 -10.39 0.53 -21.04
C ILE A 54 -10.81 1.96 -20.73
N ASP A 55 -11.25 2.69 -21.72
CA ASP A 55 -11.76 4.05 -21.54
C ASP A 55 -12.99 4.06 -20.61
N GLU A 56 -13.14 5.13 -19.84
CA GLU A 56 -14.26 5.25 -18.88
C GLU A 56 -15.63 5.10 -19.54
N LEU A 57 -15.79 5.57 -20.78
CA LEU A 57 -17.05 5.48 -21.52
C LEU A 57 -17.41 4.03 -21.91
N GLU A 58 -16.42 3.17 -22.11
CA GLU A 58 -16.60 1.77 -22.50
C GLU A 58 -16.63 0.82 -21.30
N LEU A 59 -16.16 1.30 -20.15
CA LEU A 59 -15.91 0.46 -18.98
C LEU A 59 -17.15 -0.28 -18.49
N SER A 60 -18.32 0.38 -18.42
CA SER A 60 -19.55 -0.25 -17.93
C SER A 60 -20.02 -1.40 -18.84
N ALA A 61 -19.91 -1.23 -20.15
CA ALA A 61 -20.25 -2.26 -21.14
C ALA A 61 -19.26 -3.43 -21.03
N HIS A 62 -17.97 -3.14 -20.98
CA HIS A 62 -16.92 -4.15 -20.88
C HIS A 62 -17.06 -4.99 -19.59
N LEU A 63 -17.30 -4.34 -18.45
CA LEU A 63 -17.53 -5.04 -17.19
C LEU A 63 -18.78 -5.92 -17.22
N ALA A 64 -19.89 -5.40 -17.75
CA ALA A 64 -21.15 -6.12 -17.86
C ALA A 64 -21.04 -7.38 -18.74
N GLU A 65 -20.21 -7.32 -19.79
CA GLU A 65 -20.03 -8.44 -20.72
C GLU A 65 -19.13 -9.54 -20.15
N HIS A 66 -18.07 -9.16 -19.41
CA HIS A 66 -16.98 -10.09 -19.10
C HIS A 66 -16.87 -10.49 -17.63
N TYR A 67 -17.41 -9.71 -16.69
CA TYR A 67 -17.12 -9.91 -15.27
C TYR A 67 -18.36 -9.91 -14.38
N LYS A 68 -18.24 -10.56 -13.23
CA LYS A 68 -19.21 -10.56 -12.12
C LYS A 68 -18.63 -9.93 -10.86
N VAL A 69 -17.31 -9.94 -10.70
CA VAL A 69 -16.63 -9.48 -9.49
C VAL A 69 -15.53 -8.48 -9.86
N ILE A 70 -15.48 -7.36 -9.15
CA ILE A 70 -14.38 -6.40 -9.24
C ILE A 70 -13.69 -6.24 -7.88
N PHE A 71 -12.35 -6.13 -7.91
CA PHE A 71 -11.51 -5.78 -6.78
C PHE A 71 -11.01 -4.36 -6.98
N SER A 72 -11.30 -3.45 -6.06
CA SER A 72 -10.87 -2.05 -6.16
C SER A 72 -10.48 -1.48 -4.82
N CYS A 73 -9.51 -0.57 -4.80
CA CYS A 73 -9.22 0.26 -3.63
C CYS A 73 -10.21 1.43 -3.48
N MET A 74 -11.03 1.69 -4.49
CA MET A 74 -12.12 2.65 -4.41
C MET A 74 -13.33 2.03 -3.71
N PRO A 75 -13.94 2.69 -2.72
CA PRO A 75 -15.22 2.26 -2.16
C PRO A 75 -16.33 2.20 -3.21
N ALA A 76 -17.28 1.26 -3.04
CA ALA A 76 -18.40 1.04 -3.96
C ALA A 76 -19.23 2.31 -4.19
N VAL A 77 -19.39 3.15 -3.17
CA VAL A 77 -20.10 4.43 -3.31
C VAL A 77 -19.40 5.37 -4.30
N MET A 78 -18.08 5.35 -4.39
CA MET A 78 -17.32 6.13 -5.39
C MET A 78 -17.45 5.53 -6.79
N LEU A 79 -17.69 4.24 -6.89
CA LEU A 79 -17.99 3.53 -8.14
C LEU A 79 -19.49 3.49 -8.47
N SER A 80 -20.34 4.19 -7.69
CA SER A 80 -21.80 4.07 -7.79
C SER A 80 -22.35 4.34 -9.17
N LYS A 81 -21.83 5.33 -9.90
CA LYS A 81 -22.25 5.61 -11.28
C LYS A 81 -21.94 4.44 -12.24
N LEU A 82 -20.76 3.84 -12.08
CA LEU A 82 -20.34 2.68 -12.86
C LEU A 82 -21.23 1.46 -12.54
N LEU A 83 -21.41 1.15 -11.25
CA LEU A 83 -22.24 0.04 -10.81
C LEU A 83 -23.72 0.22 -11.21
N PHE A 84 -24.24 1.45 -11.11
CA PHE A 84 -25.57 1.82 -11.60
C PHE A 84 -25.70 1.58 -13.10
N SER A 85 -24.72 2.01 -13.91
CA SER A 85 -24.74 1.80 -15.36
C SER A 85 -24.75 0.32 -15.71
N VAL A 86 -23.91 -0.50 -15.06
CA VAL A 86 -23.89 -1.95 -15.27
C VAL A 86 -25.26 -2.58 -14.93
N ARG A 87 -25.88 -2.17 -13.81
CA ARG A 87 -27.18 -2.71 -13.40
C ARG A 87 -28.30 -2.29 -14.33
N HIS A 88 -28.44 -1.01 -14.63
CA HIS A 88 -29.63 -0.48 -15.30
C HIS A 88 -29.56 -0.47 -16.84
N LEU A 89 -28.36 -0.33 -17.44
CA LEU A 89 -28.22 -0.35 -18.90
C LEU A 89 -28.04 -1.77 -19.42
N PHE A 90 -27.40 -2.65 -18.66
CA PHE A 90 -27.05 -4.00 -19.12
C PHE A 90 -27.80 -5.12 -18.36
N ASN A 91 -28.60 -4.76 -17.35
CA ASN A 91 -29.32 -5.70 -16.48
C ASN A 91 -28.38 -6.78 -15.90
N LYS A 92 -27.21 -6.34 -15.38
CA LYS A 92 -26.19 -7.17 -14.77
C LYS A 92 -25.86 -6.70 -13.36
N HIS A 93 -25.61 -7.64 -12.47
CA HIS A 93 -25.08 -7.35 -11.14
C HIS A 93 -23.58 -7.56 -11.13
N LEU A 94 -22.86 -6.62 -10.51
CA LEU A 94 -21.42 -6.66 -10.33
C LEU A 94 -21.11 -6.56 -8.83
N LEU A 95 -20.45 -7.57 -8.29
CA LEU A 95 -19.99 -7.57 -6.92
C LEU A 95 -18.71 -6.74 -6.82
N SER A 96 -18.73 -5.67 -6.01
CA SER A 96 -17.53 -4.93 -5.64
C SER A 96 -16.96 -5.48 -4.33
N ILE A 97 -15.67 -5.78 -4.32
CA ILE A 97 -14.91 -6.16 -3.13
C ILE A 97 -13.85 -5.07 -2.90
N TRP A 98 -13.98 -4.38 -1.77
CA TRP A 98 -13.04 -3.34 -1.45
C TRP A 98 -11.69 -3.90 -0.99
N CYS A 99 -10.60 -3.34 -1.50
CA CYS A 99 -9.23 -3.72 -1.21
C CYS A 99 -8.50 -2.60 -0.47
N PRO A 100 -7.89 -2.85 0.68
CA PRO A 100 -7.14 -1.83 1.40
C PRO A 100 -5.87 -1.45 0.62
N HIS A 101 -5.43 -0.20 0.79
CA HIS A 101 -4.23 0.34 0.19
C HIS A 101 -3.19 0.76 1.22
N GLY A 102 -2.99 -0.07 2.24
CA GLY A 102 -1.99 0.08 3.28
C GLY A 102 -2.55 -0.02 4.71
N ASN A 103 -1.66 -0.30 5.67
CA ASN A 103 -1.96 -0.36 7.11
C ASN A 103 -1.63 0.98 7.76
N SER A 104 -2.44 2.02 7.56
CA SER A 104 -2.20 3.32 8.18
C SER A 104 -2.75 3.39 9.60
N ASP A 105 -2.05 4.14 10.49
CA ASP A 105 -2.57 4.54 11.81
C ASP A 105 -3.29 5.90 11.76
N LYS A 106 -3.40 6.50 10.59
CA LYS A 106 -4.13 7.74 10.41
C LYS A 106 -5.62 7.51 10.65
N ILE A 107 -6.22 8.45 11.38
CA ILE A 107 -7.67 8.55 11.45
C ILE A 107 -8.14 8.91 10.04
N TRP A 108 -8.87 8.03 9.40
CA TRP A 108 -9.43 8.31 8.10
C TRP A 108 -10.40 9.48 8.17
N ASP A 109 -10.39 10.29 7.12
CA ASP A 109 -11.39 11.33 6.95
C ASP A 109 -12.81 10.74 7.12
N ILE A 110 -13.67 11.49 7.78
CA ILE A 110 -15.09 11.11 8.01
C ILE A 110 -15.77 10.73 6.68
N THR A 111 -15.42 11.41 5.59
CA THR A 111 -15.97 11.13 4.25
C THR A 111 -15.59 9.73 3.78
N PHE A 112 -14.32 9.34 3.93
CA PHE A 112 -13.85 8.01 3.51
C PHE A 112 -14.40 6.91 4.42
N SER A 113 -14.43 7.15 5.74
CA SER A 113 -15.02 6.22 6.69
C SER A 113 -16.52 6.01 6.42
N SER A 114 -17.24 7.07 6.04
CA SER A 114 -18.65 6.96 5.65
C SER A 114 -18.84 6.18 4.36
N ALA A 115 -17.92 6.35 3.39
CA ALA A 115 -17.95 5.62 2.13
C ALA A 115 -17.79 4.10 2.30
N LEU A 116 -17.02 3.66 3.31
CA LEU A 116 -16.82 2.25 3.60
C LEU A 116 -18.01 1.59 4.31
N LYS A 117 -18.91 2.34 4.90
CA LYS A 117 -20.12 1.78 5.54
C LYS A 117 -21.10 1.10 4.57
N GLU A 118 -20.99 1.43 3.30
CA GLU A 118 -21.80 0.86 2.23
C GLU A 118 -21.19 -0.44 1.62
N GLU A 119 -19.98 -0.82 2.08
CA GLU A 119 -19.34 -2.04 1.59
C GLU A 119 -20.01 -3.29 2.17
N LYS A 120 -20.18 -4.30 1.33
CA LYS A 120 -20.65 -5.64 1.75
C LYS A 120 -19.48 -6.59 2.01
N TYR A 121 -18.42 -6.47 1.22
CA TYR A 121 -17.24 -7.33 1.28
C TYR A 121 -15.98 -6.48 1.27
N VAL A 122 -15.11 -6.73 2.24
CA VAL A 122 -13.83 -6.03 2.36
C VAL A 122 -12.69 -7.01 2.59
N LEU A 123 -11.57 -6.76 1.96
CA LEU A 123 -10.34 -7.46 2.28
C LEU A 123 -9.67 -6.78 3.48
N VAL A 124 -9.13 -7.58 4.40
CA VAL A 124 -8.39 -7.07 5.56
C VAL A 124 -7.05 -7.79 5.68
N TYR A 125 -6.01 -7.05 6.06
CA TYR A 125 -4.69 -7.63 6.25
C TYR A 125 -4.60 -8.51 7.51
N GLY A 126 -5.27 -8.12 8.58
CA GLY A 126 -5.25 -8.82 9.87
C GLY A 126 -6.02 -8.10 10.96
N GLU A 127 -5.79 -8.51 12.22
CA GLU A 127 -6.57 -8.05 13.36
C GLU A 127 -6.44 -6.53 13.60
N LYS A 128 -5.24 -5.95 13.41
CA LYS A 128 -5.07 -4.50 13.52
C LYS A 128 -6.09 -3.72 12.68
N MET A 129 -6.34 -4.16 11.45
CA MET A 129 -7.29 -3.47 10.56
C MET A 129 -8.73 -3.72 11.01
N ARG A 130 -9.04 -4.92 11.48
CA ARG A 130 -10.37 -5.24 12.05
C ARG A 130 -10.67 -4.38 13.28
N ASP A 131 -9.69 -4.22 14.18
CA ASP A 131 -9.84 -3.38 15.37
C ASP A 131 -10.04 -1.92 14.98
N LEU A 132 -9.24 -1.40 14.03
CA LEU A 132 -9.42 -0.03 13.54
C LEU A 132 -10.83 0.22 13.01
N PHE A 133 -11.39 -0.73 12.27
CA PHE A 133 -12.75 -0.63 11.75
C PHE A 133 -13.82 -0.68 12.84
N ARG A 134 -13.65 -1.55 13.83
CA ARG A 134 -14.55 -1.62 15.00
C ARG A 134 -14.51 -0.33 15.83
N ASP A 135 -13.32 0.16 16.14
CA ASP A 135 -13.13 1.35 16.98
C ASP A 135 -13.71 2.61 16.34
N GLN A 136 -13.69 2.68 15.02
CA GLN A 136 -14.27 3.79 14.28
C GLN A 136 -15.76 3.60 13.92
N GLY A 137 -16.36 2.47 14.27
CA GLY A 137 -17.75 2.16 13.93
C GLY A 137 -18.02 2.18 12.42
N ILE A 138 -17.00 1.80 11.61
CA ILE A 138 -17.08 1.80 10.16
C ILE A 138 -17.94 0.65 9.68
N PHE A 139 -17.77 -0.53 10.29
CA PHE A 139 -18.48 -1.74 9.90
C PHE A 139 -19.48 -2.20 10.96
N ASN A 140 -20.63 -2.63 10.49
CA ASN A 140 -21.62 -3.38 11.26
C ASN A 140 -21.49 -4.88 10.97
N ASP A 141 -22.26 -5.73 11.65
CA ASP A 141 -22.22 -7.19 11.52
C ASP A 141 -22.61 -7.68 10.12
N ALA A 142 -23.13 -6.83 9.24
CA ALA A 142 -23.52 -7.17 7.87
C ALA A 142 -22.34 -7.17 6.89
N VAL A 143 -21.18 -6.58 7.28
CA VAL A 143 -20.00 -6.51 6.42
C VAL A 143 -19.15 -7.77 6.59
N GLN A 144 -18.89 -8.47 5.49
CA GLN A 144 -18.01 -9.62 5.50
C GLN A 144 -16.56 -9.20 5.29
N MET A 145 -15.70 -9.47 6.28
CA MET A 145 -14.27 -9.22 6.24
C MET A 145 -13.54 -10.49 5.80
N ILE A 146 -12.83 -10.41 4.67
CA ILE A 146 -12.04 -11.52 4.11
C ILE A 146 -10.58 -11.27 4.43
N SER A 147 -9.98 -12.16 5.22
CA SER A 147 -8.55 -12.07 5.55
C SER A 147 -7.68 -12.42 4.36
N VAL A 148 -6.71 -11.55 4.05
CA VAL A 148 -5.75 -11.75 2.96
C VAL A 148 -4.30 -11.77 3.43
N GLY A 149 -4.05 -11.48 4.71
CA GLY A 149 -2.70 -11.42 5.27
C GLY A 149 -1.78 -10.50 4.48
N ASN A 150 -0.48 -10.77 4.50
CA ASN A 150 0.50 -10.00 3.73
C ASN A 150 0.67 -10.56 2.31
N TYR A 151 -0.38 -10.48 1.50
CA TYR A 151 -0.37 -10.98 0.12
C TYR A 151 0.66 -10.25 -0.78
N ARG A 152 0.99 -9.00 -0.50
CA ARG A 152 1.99 -8.23 -1.26
C ARG A 152 3.40 -8.78 -1.06
N GLN A 153 3.78 -9.10 0.18
CA GLN A 153 5.04 -9.77 0.47
C GLN A 153 5.11 -11.15 -0.19
N ARG A 154 4.01 -11.90 -0.12
CA ARG A 154 3.92 -13.22 -0.77
C ARG A 154 4.10 -13.12 -2.27
N PHE A 155 3.41 -12.20 -2.93
CA PHE A 155 3.61 -11.93 -4.36
C PHE A 155 5.07 -11.60 -4.65
N TYR A 156 5.67 -10.67 -3.90
CA TYR A 156 7.08 -10.32 -4.06
C TYR A 156 8.00 -11.54 -3.95
N SER A 157 7.77 -12.39 -2.97
CA SER A 157 8.57 -13.61 -2.74
C SER A 157 8.51 -14.58 -3.92
N ASN A 158 7.36 -14.69 -4.58
CA ASN A 158 7.17 -15.57 -5.75
C ASN A 158 7.93 -15.09 -7.00
N VAL A 159 8.18 -13.79 -7.12
CA VAL A 159 8.82 -13.18 -8.30
C VAL A 159 10.05 -12.34 -7.92
N LYS A 160 10.66 -12.67 -6.81
CA LYS A 160 11.74 -11.91 -6.16
C LYS A 160 12.90 -11.57 -7.11
N GLN A 161 13.34 -12.52 -7.94
CA GLN A 161 14.50 -12.31 -8.83
C GLN A 161 14.26 -11.19 -9.83
N PHE A 162 13.07 -11.13 -10.43
CA PHE A 162 12.70 -10.04 -11.35
C PHE A 162 12.82 -8.66 -10.67
N TYR A 163 12.35 -8.55 -9.45
CA TYR A 163 12.39 -7.26 -8.73
C TYR A 163 13.79 -6.91 -8.19
N ILE A 164 14.62 -7.89 -7.87
CA ILE A 164 16.04 -7.63 -7.54
C ILE A 164 16.75 -7.02 -8.75
N ASP A 165 16.53 -7.54 -9.94
CA ASP A 165 17.16 -7.02 -11.16
C ASP A 165 16.59 -5.65 -11.54
N LEU A 166 15.30 -5.44 -11.36
CA LEU A 166 14.65 -4.14 -11.55
C LEU A 166 15.19 -3.08 -10.56
N TYR A 167 15.32 -3.43 -9.27
CA TYR A 167 15.93 -2.57 -8.25
C TYR A 167 17.36 -2.18 -8.63
N LYS A 168 18.19 -3.15 -9.03
CA LYS A 168 19.57 -2.89 -9.45
C LYS A 168 19.62 -1.91 -10.61
N THR A 169 18.77 -2.11 -11.62
CA THR A 169 18.76 -1.30 -12.83
C THR A 169 18.19 0.10 -12.60
N LYS A 170 17.12 0.22 -11.83
CA LYS A 170 16.39 1.50 -11.68
C LYS A 170 16.82 2.32 -10.47
N ILE A 171 17.28 1.69 -9.40
CA ILE A 171 17.59 2.38 -8.14
C ILE A 171 19.05 2.28 -7.80
N ALA A 172 19.60 1.07 -7.66
CA ALA A 172 20.98 0.88 -7.23
C ALA A 172 22.00 1.51 -8.20
N SER A 173 21.71 1.54 -9.51
CA SER A 173 22.54 2.19 -10.52
C SER A 173 22.66 3.71 -10.37
N GLN A 174 21.83 4.35 -9.59
CA GLN A 174 21.89 5.80 -9.34
C GLN A 174 22.91 6.16 -8.25
N PHE A 175 23.35 5.19 -7.43
CA PHE A 175 24.41 5.41 -6.45
C PHE A 175 25.79 5.24 -7.08
N THR A 176 26.70 6.11 -6.70
CA THR A 176 28.11 6.00 -7.15
C THR A 176 28.78 4.73 -6.60
N GLU A 177 28.45 4.37 -5.36
CA GLU A 177 28.96 3.18 -4.68
C GLU A 177 27.80 2.42 -3.99
N GLN A 178 27.91 1.10 -3.94
CA GLN A 178 26.93 0.27 -3.22
C GLN A 178 27.29 0.18 -1.73
N LYS A 179 26.40 0.68 -0.89
CA LYS A 179 26.52 0.74 0.58
C LYS A 179 25.27 0.19 1.24
N LYS A 180 25.27 0.07 2.57
CA LYS A 180 24.03 -0.24 3.32
C LYS A 180 22.98 0.82 3.04
N ILE A 181 21.74 0.40 2.81
CA ILE A 181 20.63 1.29 2.47
C ILE A 181 19.88 1.72 3.73
N ILE A 182 19.73 3.01 3.92
CA ILE A 182 18.72 3.60 4.78
C ILE A 182 17.55 4.01 3.88
N LEU A 183 16.34 3.61 4.25
CA LEU A 183 15.10 4.09 3.61
C LEU A 183 14.42 5.09 4.54
N TYR A 184 14.28 6.33 4.08
CA TYR A 184 13.40 7.32 4.69
C TYR A 184 12.09 7.39 3.92
N ALA A 185 10.98 6.96 4.54
CA ALA A 185 9.67 6.90 3.91
C ALA A 185 8.57 7.42 4.85
N PRO A 186 8.49 8.74 5.05
CA PRO A 186 7.49 9.35 5.91
C PRO A 186 6.11 9.39 5.24
N THR A 187 5.08 9.62 6.06
CA THR A 187 3.73 9.91 5.59
C THR A 187 3.61 11.34 5.02
N TRP A 188 2.46 11.68 4.47
CA TRP A 188 2.13 13.01 4.00
C TRP A 188 1.33 13.80 5.04
N SER A 189 1.29 15.14 4.90
CA SER A 189 0.49 16.03 5.75
C SER A 189 -0.99 15.92 5.40
N ASP A 190 -1.84 15.50 6.36
CA ASP A 190 -3.28 15.26 6.15
C ASP A 190 -4.18 16.36 6.74
N GLY A 191 -3.61 17.47 7.15
CA GLY A 191 -4.33 18.58 7.80
C GLY A 191 -4.51 18.40 9.32
N ILE A 192 -4.33 17.19 9.84
CA ILE A 192 -4.35 16.88 11.28
C ILE A 192 -2.92 16.79 11.83
N GLU A 193 -2.02 16.15 11.08
CA GLU A 193 -0.61 16.01 11.42
C GLU A 193 0.27 16.44 10.25
N ALA A 194 1.30 17.22 10.54
CA ALA A 194 2.32 17.58 9.56
C ALA A 194 3.23 16.38 9.30
N SER A 195 3.64 16.22 8.03
CA SER A 195 4.71 15.30 7.66
C SER A 195 6.05 15.80 8.19
N THR A 196 6.92 14.88 8.55
CA THR A 196 8.32 15.20 8.91
C THR A 196 9.22 15.42 7.69
N PHE A 197 8.68 15.27 6.48
CA PHE A 197 9.44 15.18 5.24
C PHE A 197 10.39 16.38 5.01
N PHE A 198 9.85 17.58 4.97
CA PHE A 198 10.66 18.78 4.65
C PHE A 198 11.58 19.20 5.79
N ASP A 199 11.20 18.91 7.04
CA ASP A 199 12.01 19.24 8.20
C ASP A 199 13.19 18.28 8.36
N ALA A 200 13.01 17.00 8.04
CA ALA A 200 14.02 15.98 8.26
C ALA A 200 14.95 15.74 7.06
N CYS A 201 14.48 15.89 5.82
CA CYS A 201 15.29 15.60 4.63
C CYS A 201 16.65 16.31 4.62
N PRO A 202 16.77 17.62 4.85
CA PRO A 202 18.07 18.29 4.82
C PRO A 202 19.07 17.66 5.80
N THR A 203 18.68 17.50 7.06
CA THR A 203 19.55 16.91 8.09
C THR A 203 19.93 15.46 7.76
N LEU A 204 18.96 14.66 7.28
CA LEU A 204 19.24 13.27 6.88
C LEU A 204 20.23 13.18 5.71
N ILE A 205 20.28 14.15 4.84
CA ILE A 205 21.18 14.17 3.70
C ILE A 205 22.54 14.76 4.09
N ASP A 206 22.53 15.94 4.73
CA ASP A 206 23.76 16.67 5.06
C ASP A 206 24.64 15.93 6.06
N ASP A 207 24.03 15.21 7.02
CA ASP A 207 24.74 14.47 8.05
C ASP A 207 24.89 12.96 7.72
N LEU A 208 24.56 12.53 6.46
CA LEU A 208 24.59 11.12 6.06
C LEU A 208 25.98 10.50 6.23
N PRO A 209 26.18 9.48 7.09
CA PRO A 209 27.47 8.83 7.24
C PRO A 209 27.95 8.18 5.94
N SER A 210 29.24 8.29 5.65
CA SER A 210 29.84 7.90 4.37
C SER A 210 29.67 6.43 4.00
N HIS A 211 29.33 5.55 4.94
CA HIS A 211 29.14 4.12 4.74
C HIS A 211 27.67 3.72 4.47
N TYR A 212 26.75 4.69 4.35
CA TYR A 212 25.37 4.46 3.95
C TYR A 212 25.03 5.09 2.61
N ASN A 213 24.01 4.54 1.98
CA ASN A 213 23.21 5.18 0.95
C ASN A 213 21.80 5.46 1.51
N LEU A 214 21.18 6.55 1.08
CA LEU A 214 19.86 6.99 1.52
C LEU A 214 18.89 6.97 0.34
N ILE A 215 17.81 6.20 0.49
CA ILE A 215 16.64 6.29 -0.39
C ILE A 215 15.59 7.13 0.32
N ILE A 216 15.10 8.17 -0.34
CA ILE A 216 14.03 9.03 0.14
C ILE A 216 12.79 8.77 -0.71
N LYS A 217 11.79 8.10 -0.12
CA LYS A 217 10.52 7.83 -0.79
C LYS A 217 9.44 8.73 -0.20
N PHE A 218 9.08 9.78 -0.92
CA PHE A 218 7.98 10.64 -0.52
C PHE A 218 6.62 10.09 -0.95
N HIS A 219 5.58 10.49 -0.23
CA HIS A 219 4.22 10.09 -0.55
C HIS A 219 3.70 10.86 -1.78
N PRO A 220 2.91 10.25 -2.69
CA PRO A 220 2.36 10.95 -3.87
C PRO A 220 1.61 12.24 -3.52
N ASN A 221 0.87 12.28 -2.41
CA ASN A 221 0.18 13.49 -1.95
C ASN A 221 1.13 14.63 -1.57
N THR A 222 2.36 14.33 -1.13
CA THR A 222 3.39 15.36 -0.90
C THR A 222 3.74 16.08 -2.21
N LYS A 223 3.85 15.34 -3.31
CA LYS A 223 4.05 15.90 -4.65
C LYS A 223 2.88 16.78 -5.07
N ILE A 224 1.64 16.30 -4.89
CA ILE A 224 0.43 17.06 -5.25
C ILE A 224 0.33 18.38 -4.44
N GLN A 225 0.59 18.32 -3.13
CA GLN A 225 0.39 19.47 -2.23
C GLN A 225 1.53 20.48 -2.26
N PHE A 226 2.77 20.02 -2.46
CA PHE A 226 3.99 20.82 -2.25
C PHE A 226 4.99 20.72 -3.41
N MET A 227 4.52 20.57 -4.66
CA MET A 227 5.37 20.38 -5.84
C MET A 227 6.55 21.39 -5.90
N PRO A 228 6.34 22.73 -5.79
CA PRO A 228 7.46 23.67 -5.92
C PRO A 228 8.50 23.55 -4.81
N GLN A 229 8.10 23.13 -3.61
CA GLN A 229 9.01 22.92 -2.50
C GLN A 229 9.78 21.61 -2.66
N LEU A 230 9.10 20.56 -3.13
CA LEU A 230 9.71 19.26 -3.42
C LEU A 230 10.74 19.39 -4.56
N GLU A 231 10.41 20.06 -5.65
CA GLU A 231 11.34 20.29 -6.77
C GLU A 231 12.60 21.03 -6.33
N ARG A 232 12.47 22.07 -5.49
CA ARG A 232 13.63 22.79 -4.94
C ARG A 232 14.50 21.87 -4.06
N LEU A 233 13.88 21.06 -3.22
CA LEU A 233 14.60 20.12 -2.38
C LEU A 233 15.37 19.09 -3.23
N ILE A 234 14.69 18.47 -4.20
CA ILE A 234 15.33 17.52 -5.11
C ILE A 234 16.49 18.18 -5.87
N ALA A 235 16.28 19.35 -6.49
CA ALA A 235 17.32 20.07 -7.24
C ALA A 235 18.55 20.43 -6.38
N THR A 236 18.36 20.64 -5.07
CA THR A 236 19.48 20.89 -4.15
C THR A 236 20.38 19.68 -3.99
N TYR A 237 19.82 18.48 -4.03
CA TYR A 237 20.51 17.23 -3.69
C TYR A 237 20.57 16.20 -4.83
N GLU A 238 20.08 16.51 -6.04
CA GLU A 238 20.00 15.56 -7.17
C GLU A 238 21.36 14.97 -7.61
N HIS A 239 22.45 15.67 -7.29
CA HIS A 239 23.81 15.20 -7.61
C HIS A 239 24.54 14.55 -6.44
N HIS A 240 23.85 14.33 -5.31
CA HIS A 240 24.47 13.70 -4.15
C HIS A 240 24.75 12.21 -4.41
N PRO A 241 26.02 11.76 -4.30
CA PRO A 241 26.45 10.43 -4.80
C PRO A 241 25.82 9.22 -4.04
N SER A 242 25.28 9.49 -2.86
CA SER A 242 24.72 8.47 -1.96
C SER A 242 23.23 8.69 -1.65
N VAL A 243 22.51 9.56 -2.38
CA VAL A 243 21.09 9.86 -2.15
C VAL A 243 20.28 9.65 -3.42
N VAL A 244 19.14 8.99 -3.28
CA VAL A 244 18.15 8.79 -4.36
C VAL A 244 16.78 9.20 -3.87
N PHE A 245 16.15 10.13 -4.58
CA PHE A 245 14.74 10.47 -4.41
C PHE A 245 13.89 9.55 -5.28
N LEU A 246 12.91 8.88 -4.68
CA LEU A 246 12.13 7.86 -5.35
C LEU A 246 10.69 8.33 -5.57
N ASP A 247 10.34 8.62 -6.84
CA ASP A 247 9.01 9.00 -7.29
C ASP A 247 8.33 7.85 -8.06
N ASP A 248 9.01 7.30 -9.06
CA ASP A 248 8.42 6.41 -10.08
C ASP A 248 8.73 4.92 -9.87
N PHE A 249 8.64 4.44 -8.63
CA PHE A 249 8.81 3.01 -8.35
C PHE A 249 7.66 2.52 -7.46
N PRO A 250 6.51 2.11 -8.05
CA PRO A 250 5.34 1.68 -7.30
C PRO A 250 5.57 0.53 -6.34
N PRO A 251 6.28 -0.58 -6.71
CA PRO A 251 6.43 -1.72 -5.80
C PRO A 251 7.31 -1.38 -4.60
N ILE A 252 6.78 -1.49 -3.39
CA ILE A 252 7.56 -1.17 -2.19
C ILE A 252 8.48 -2.30 -1.72
N TYR A 253 8.07 -3.55 -1.84
CA TYR A 253 8.81 -4.70 -1.29
C TYR A 253 10.23 -4.89 -1.84
N PRO A 254 10.52 -4.63 -3.13
CA PRO A 254 11.88 -4.66 -3.66
C PRO A 254 12.83 -3.67 -2.96
N ILE A 255 12.31 -2.52 -2.56
CA ILE A 255 13.07 -1.49 -1.82
C ILE A 255 13.29 -1.95 -0.39
N LEU A 256 12.21 -2.42 0.27
CA LEU A 256 12.27 -2.90 1.65
C LEU A 256 13.23 -4.07 1.82
N ASP A 257 13.29 -4.98 0.86
CA ASP A 257 14.22 -6.13 0.92
C ASP A 257 15.70 -5.71 0.87
N GLN A 258 16.03 -4.61 0.23
CA GLN A 258 17.38 -4.04 0.17
C GLN A 258 17.68 -3.06 1.31
N THR A 259 16.67 -2.65 2.06
CA THR A 259 16.80 -1.68 3.16
C THR A 259 17.41 -2.33 4.40
N ALA A 260 18.50 -1.79 4.89
CA ALA A 260 19.13 -2.22 6.14
C ALA A 260 18.44 -1.59 7.37
N VAL A 261 18.03 -0.32 7.24
CA VAL A 261 17.35 0.44 8.30
C VAL A 261 16.22 1.25 7.71
N TYR A 262 15.07 1.22 8.35
CA TYR A 262 13.92 2.07 8.03
C TYR A 262 13.90 3.29 8.94
N ILE A 263 13.74 4.47 8.36
CA ILE A 263 13.43 5.70 9.07
C ILE A 263 12.08 6.21 8.57
N GLY A 264 11.19 6.56 9.48
CA GLY A 264 9.87 7.06 9.10
C GLY A 264 9.12 7.68 10.25
N ASP A 265 7.83 7.81 10.04
CA ASP A 265 6.86 8.29 11.01
C ASP A 265 5.68 7.29 11.12
N ARG A 266 4.44 7.75 10.99
CA ARG A 266 3.22 6.91 11.00
C ARG A 266 2.86 6.37 9.60
N SER A 267 3.84 6.15 8.75
CA SER A 267 3.63 5.65 7.39
C SER A 267 3.24 4.17 7.36
N SER A 268 2.31 3.80 6.48
CA SER A 268 1.95 2.40 6.23
C SER A 268 3.13 1.54 5.77
N ILE A 269 4.14 2.14 5.13
CA ILE A 269 5.37 1.47 4.71
C ILE A 269 6.13 0.87 5.90
N GLY A 270 6.07 1.51 7.08
CA GLY A 270 6.66 0.96 8.30
C GLY A 270 6.06 -0.39 8.69
N TYR A 271 4.75 -0.58 8.52
CA TYR A 271 4.11 -1.88 8.75
C TYR A 271 4.55 -2.93 7.73
N ASP A 272 4.69 -2.57 6.46
CA ASP A 272 5.21 -3.47 5.43
C ASP A 272 6.66 -3.90 5.76
N PHE A 273 7.48 -2.98 6.31
CA PHE A 273 8.88 -3.25 6.67
C PHE A 273 9.04 -4.25 7.83
N LEU A 274 8.04 -4.38 8.71
CA LEU A 274 8.03 -5.41 9.77
C LEU A 274 8.27 -6.82 9.23
N SER A 275 7.91 -7.08 7.96
CA SER A 275 8.16 -8.36 7.26
C SER A 275 9.62 -8.79 7.27
N PHE A 276 10.54 -7.86 7.39
CA PHE A 276 11.98 -8.11 7.34
C PHE A 276 12.63 -8.15 8.72
N ASN A 277 11.90 -7.75 9.77
CA ASN A 277 12.36 -7.70 11.16
C ASN A 277 13.74 -7.03 11.32
N ARG A 278 13.99 -5.96 10.58
CA ARG A 278 15.23 -5.17 10.61
C ARG A 278 15.03 -3.89 11.43
N PRO A 279 16.13 -3.22 11.85
CA PRO A 279 16.06 -2.01 12.64
C PRO A 279 15.20 -0.91 12.05
N MET A 280 14.43 -0.27 12.91
CA MET A 280 13.55 0.86 12.59
C MET A 280 13.83 2.03 13.51
N LEU A 281 13.62 3.25 13.01
CA LEU A 281 13.76 4.48 13.75
C LEU A 281 12.65 5.45 13.34
N PHE A 282 12.11 6.19 14.29
CA PHE A 282 10.96 7.04 14.05
C PHE A 282 11.26 8.52 14.34
N ILE A 283 10.83 9.41 13.46
CA ILE A 283 11.00 10.85 13.59
C ILE A 283 9.67 11.48 14.00
N GLY A 284 9.69 12.19 15.11
CA GLY A 284 8.74 13.21 15.51
C GLY A 284 7.26 12.91 15.64
N PRO A 285 6.76 11.69 15.88
CA PRO A 285 5.33 11.57 16.11
C PRO A 285 4.97 12.21 17.45
N LYS A 286 4.16 13.25 17.39
CA LYS A 286 3.63 13.93 18.58
C LYS A 286 2.65 13.07 19.39
N ARG A 287 2.10 12.02 18.75
CA ARG A 287 1.16 11.10 19.38
C ARG A 287 1.71 9.68 19.39
N PRO A 288 1.57 8.93 20.49
CA PRO A 288 1.97 7.52 20.53
C PRO A 288 1.27 6.70 19.45
N HIS A 289 2.01 5.82 18.80
CA HIS A 289 1.47 4.84 17.88
C HIS A 289 2.18 3.48 18.04
N PRO A 290 1.56 2.36 17.63
CA PRO A 290 2.08 1.01 17.87
C PRO A 290 3.51 0.78 17.37
N MET A 291 3.89 1.36 16.23
CA MET A 291 5.22 1.17 15.64
C MET A 291 6.36 1.73 16.49
N GLN A 292 6.12 2.71 17.37
CA GLN A 292 7.17 3.26 18.25
C GLN A 292 7.78 2.23 19.21
N ARG A 293 7.11 1.10 19.41
CA ARG A 293 7.65 -0.02 20.19
C ARG A 293 8.71 -0.82 19.41
N CYS A 294 8.83 -0.60 18.11
CA CYS A 294 9.69 -1.35 17.20
C CYS A 294 11.08 -0.76 17.00
N GLY A 295 11.34 0.43 17.54
CA GLY A 295 12.61 1.13 17.45
C GLY A 295 12.57 2.48 18.19
N PRO A 296 13.71 3.16 18.35
CA PRO A 296 13.78 4.46 19.01
C PRO A 296 12.99 5.53 18.24
N SER A 297 12.46 6.50 18.98
CA SER A 297 11.79 7.69 18.44
C SER A 297 12.59 8.94 18.77
N ILE A 298 12.80 9.78 17.76
CA ILE A 298 13.61 11.00 17.84
C ILE A 298 12.68 12.20 17.64
N PRO A 299 12.61 13.14 18.56
CA PRO A 299 11.89 14.40 18.33
C PRO A 299 12.60 15.24 17.27
N LEU A 300 11.84 16.08 16.56
CA LEU A 300 12.39 16.95 15.49
C LEU A 300 13.53 17.85 15.99
N GLU A 301 13.50 18.25 17.25
CA GLU A 301 14.50 19.09 17.88
C GLU A 301 15.87 18.41 18.04
N SER A 302 15.90 17.08 18.00
CA SER A 302 17.11 16.23 18.16
C SER A 302 17.55 15.57 16.84
N LEU A 303 17.09 16.02 15.71
CA LEU A 303 17.41 15.43 14.40
C LEU A 303 18.92 15.38 14.12
N SER A 304 19.69 16.33 14.58
CA SER A 304 21.17 16.32 14.46
C SER A 304 21.85 15.12 15.13
N GLU A 305 21.16 14.44 16.04
CA GLU A 305 21.67 13.26 16.75
C GLU A 305 21.23 11.94 16.08
N ILE A 306 20.46 12.02 14.97
CA ILE A 306 19.77 10.86 14.40
C ILE A 306 20.72 9.71 14.04
N TYR A 307 21.89 10.01 13.45
CA TYR A 307 22.84 8.98 13.09
C TYR A 307 23.63 8.45 14.28
N ALA A 308 23.88 9.25 15.30
CA ALA A 308 24.47 8.76 16.55
C ALA A 308 23.53 7.77 17.25
N ILE A 309 22.26 8.12 17.35
CA ILE A 309 21.20 7.24 17.90
C ILE A 309 21.04 5.98 17.04
N LEU A 310 21.10 6.11 15.72
CA LEU A 310 21.03 4.98 14.80
C LEU A 310 22.17 3.99 15.04
N GLU A 311 23.41 4.46 15.10
CA GLU A 311 24.59 3.61 15.34
C GLU A 311 24.54 2.96 16.72
N GLU A 312 24.12 3.68 17.75
CA GLU A 312 23.92 3.11 19.08
C GLU A 312 22.85 2.00 19.02
N HIS A 313 21.72 2.27 18.36
CA HIS A 313 20.64 1.29 18.21
C HIS A 313 21.10 0.05 17.45
N LEU A 314 21.87 0.19 16.36
CA LEU A 314 22.39 -0.94 15.59
C LEU A 314 23.38 -1.80 16.39
N ASN A 315 24.16 -1.18 17.26
CA ASN A 315 25.11 -1.90 18.13
C ASN A 315 24.44 -2.60 19.32
N GLN A 316 23.26 -2.15 19.70
CA GLN A 316 22.52 -2.60 20.88
C GLN A 316 21.10 -3.10 20.54
N ASP A 317 20.81 -3.41 19.24
CA ASP A 317 19.44 -3.79 18.83
C ASP A 317 18.92 -4.87 19.79
N SER A 318 18.09 -4.41 20.70
CA SER A 318 17.67 -5.23 21.83
C SER A 318 16.71 -6.30 21.34
N SER A 319 16.81 -7.49 21.94
CA SER A 319 15.81 -8.55 21.73
C SER A 319 14.37 -8.06 21.95
N ALA A 320 14.19 -6.97 22.74
CA ALA A 320 12.90 -6.35 22.96
C ALA A 320 12.33 -5.68 21.70
N TYR A 321 13.15 -4.93 20.93
CA TYR A 321 12.70 -4.33 19.67
C TYR A 321 12.41 -5.40 18.60
N GLU A 322 13.29 -6.41 18.53
CA GLU A 322 13.08 -7.55 17.63
C GLU A 322 11.75 -8.27 17.92
N GLN A 323 11.47 -8.52 19.20
CA GLN A 323 10.21 -9.16 19.59
C GLN A 323 9.02 -8.26 19.33
N ALA A 324 9.10 -6.97 19.64
CA ALA A 324 8.04 -6.02 19.36
C ALA A 324 7.69 -5.93 17.86
N ARG A 325 8.70 -6.00 16.97
CA ARG A 325 8.48 -6.07 15.50
C ARG A 325 7.74 -7.34 15.10
N LYS A 326 8.12 -8.50 15.65
CA LYS A 326 7.43 -9.78 15.40
C LYS A 326 5.98 -9.77 15.89
N ASP A 327 5.75 -9.27 17.10
CA ASP A 327 4.42 -9.19 17.69
C ASP A 327 3.52 -8.24 16.91
N LEU A 328 4.04 -7.08 16.52
CA LEU A 328 3.30 -6.11 15.71
C LEU A 328 3.03 -6.64 14.28
N TYR A 329 3.96 -7.38 13.69
CA TYR A 329 3.75 -8.05 12.41
C TYR A 329 2.60 -9.06 12.50
N ALA A 330 2.61 -9.92 13.50
CA ALA A 330 1.57 -10.93 13.72
C ALA A 330 0.18 -10.31 13.99
N TYR A 331 0.13 -9.15 14.66
CA TYR A 331 -1.11 -8.40 14.87
C TYR A 331 -1.59 -7.71 13.59
N THR A 332 -0.65 -7.26 12.74
CA THR A 332 -0.94 -6.50 11.52
C THR A 332 -1.39 -7.39 10.38
N PHE A 333 -0.78 -8.58 10.25
CA PHE A 333 -0.98 -9.49 9.13
C PHE A 333 -1.37 -10.87 9.62
N ASP A 334 -2.55 -11.31 9.25
CA ASP A 334 -2.94 -12.69 9.50
C ASP A 334 -2.03 -13.67 8.75
N PRO A 335 -1.82 -14.87 9.28
CA PRO A 335 -1.20 -15.94 8.51
C PRO A 335 -1.95 -16.16 7.19
N ILE A 336 -1.23 -16.19 6.08
CA ILE A 336 -1.82 -16.54 4.79
C ILE A 336 -1.81 -18.08 4.71
N GLU A 337 -2.98 -18.67 4.69
CA GLU A 337 -3.18 -20.02 4.19
C GLU A 337 -2.84 -20.05 2.69
N GLU A 338 -2.75 -21.21 2.06
CA GLU A 338 -2.33 -21.34 0.65
C GLU A 338 -3.12 -20.42 -0.30
N GLU A 339 -2.50 -19.97 -1.41
CA GLU A 339 -3.16 -19.15 -2.47
C GLU A 339 -4.48 -19.74 -2.94
N LYS A 340 -4.53 -21.06 -2.99
CA LYS A 340 -5.71 -21.80 -3.37
C LYS A 340 -6.87 -21.58 -2.39
N ALA A 341 -6.56 -21.45 -1.09
CA ALA A 341 -7.57 -21.19 -0.06
C ALA A 341 -8.16 -19.80 -0.19
N LEU A 342 -7.34 -18.76 -0.44
CA LEU A 342 -7.84 -17.42 -0.70
C LEU A 342 -8.73 -17.38 -1.95
N GLY A 343 -8.30 -18.00 -3.04
CA GLY A 343 -9.10 -18.10 -4.26
C GLY A 343 -10.42 -18.83 -4.06
N GLN A 344 -10.43 -19.90 -3.27
CA GLN A 344 -11.64 -20.65 -2.93
C GLN A 344 -12.61 -19.84 -2.05
N LEU A 345 -12.09 -19.13 -1.04
CA LEU A 345 -12.88 -18.26 -0.18
C LEU A 345 -13.58 -17.17 -0.99
N ILE A 346 -12.86 -16.49 -1.86
CA ILE A 346 -13.43 -15.45 -2.74
C ILE A 346 -14.48 -16.04 -3.70
N HIS A 347 -14.22 -17.23 -4.24
CA HIS A 347 -15.20 -17.92 -5.11
C HIS A 347 -16.49 -18.22 -4.33
N GLN A 348 -16.38 -18.81 -3.14
CA GLN A 348 -17.53 -19.12 -2.29
C GLN A 348 -18.32 -17.85 -1.94
N THR A 349 -17.61 -16.80 -1.51
CA THR A 349 -18.22 -15.49 -1.20
C THR A 349 -19.02 -14.92 -2.39
N SER A 350 -18.49 -15.05 -3.61
CA SER A 350 -19.19 -14.56 -4.80
C SER A 350 -20.39 -15.43 -5.18
N GLU A 351 -20.30 -16.75 -5.03
CA GLU A 351 -21.42 -17.64 -5.28
C GLU A 351 -22.56 -17.41 -4.29
N ASP A 352 -22.26 -17.25 -3.00
CA ASP A 352 -23.23 -16.93 -1.95
C ASP A 352 -23.95 -15.61 -2.24
N TYR A 353 -23.18 -14.57 -2.66
CA TYR A 353 -23.77 -13.29 -3.06
C TYR A 353 -24.76 -13.41 -4.22
N PHE A 354 -24.38 -14.10 -5.30
CA PHE A 354 -25.25 -14.22 -6.48
C PHE A 354 -26.42 -15.17 -6.26
N SER A 355 -26.27 -16.17 -5.39
CA SER A 355 -27.36 -17.07 -4.99
C SER A 355 -28.45 -16.31 -4.22
N ASN A 356 -28.03 -15.43 -3.29
CA ASN A 356 -28.96 -14.61 -2.51
C ASN A 356 -29.70 -13.57 -3.39
N LEU A 357 -29.10 -13.07 -4.48
CA LEU A 357 -29.77 -12.19 -5.43
C LEU A 357 -30.85 -12.90 -6.26
N SER A 358 -30.75 -14.22 -6.38
CA SER A 358 -31.70 -15.03 -7.15
C SER A 358 -32.91 -15.48 -6.33
N ASP A 359 -32.93 -15.18 -5.01
CA ASP A 359 -34.04 -15.50 -4.12
C ASP A 359 -35.12 -14.41 -4.22
N PRO A 360 -36.33 -14.73 -4.73
CA PRO A 360 -37.39 -13.74 -4.88
C PRO A 360 -37.93 -13.15 -3.57
N LEU A 361 -37.53 -13.69 -2.41
CA LEU A 361 -37.96 -13.25 -1.06
C LEU A 361 -37.12 -12.08 -0.49
N LEU A 362 -35.98 -11.78 -1.11
CA LEU A 362 -35.10 -10.66 -0.77
C LEU A 362 -35.25 -9.54 -1.80
N GLY A 363 -36.51 -9.18 -2.10
CA GLY A 363 -36.86 -8.12 -3.00
C GLY A 363 -36.37 -6.75 -2.54
N ASP A 364 -35.90 -5.99 -3.48
CA ASP A 364 -35.51 -4.58 -3.49
C ASP A 364 -36.17 -3.75 -2.36
N ASP A 365 -35.37 -3.33 -1.39
CA ASP A 365 -35.59 -2.12 -0.59
C ASP A 365 -34.46 -1.10 -0.83
#